data_f5fa2ed03b731873ce56b706e800a0aa
#
_entry.id   f5fa2ed03b731873ce56b706e800a0aa
#
_cell.length_a   1.000
_cell.length_b   1.000
_cell.length_c   1.000
_cell.angle_alpha   90.00
_cell.angle_beta   90.00
_cell.angle_gamma   90.00
#
_symmetry.space_group_name_H-M   'P 1'
#
loop_
_entity.id
_entity.type
_entity.pdbx_description
1 polymer ?
#
loop_
_entity_poly.entity_id
_entity_poly.type
_entity_poly.pdbx_seq_one_letter_code
_entity_poly.pdbx_strand_id
1 'polypeptide(L)'
;MNALDKEEFRIKLEEINRLVEKKNYKDAMEVVDSIDWRRVKNVRTLCVVGEIYAANKRYEDSKEIFLLAYHRAPIGKNILYRLIEVSLKMKDIAEAEEFYEEFLEVAPNDNTRYILKYKICKEKQVSLDEQIRILEEYKEKEFTERW
;
A
#
# COMPACT_ATOMS: atom_id res chain seq x y z
N MET A 1 26.64 4.65 4.20
CA MET A 1 26.68 3.36 4.91
C MET A 1 28.01 2.66 4.62
N ASN A 2 28.75 2.31 5.65
CA ASN A 2 30.02 1.60 5.49
C ASN A 2 29.81 0.08 5.41
N ALA A 3 30.89 -0.69 5.24
CA ALA A 3 30.79 -2.14 5.07
C ALA A 3 30.18 -2.87 6.28
N LEU A 4 30.49 -2.41 7.50
CA LEU A 4 29.92 -2.94 8.73
C LEU A 4 28.41 -2.71 8.76
N ASP A 5 27.99 -1.51 8.35
CA ASP A 5 26.57 -1.17 8.31
C ASP A 5 25.81 -2.00 7.27
N LYS A 6 26.48 -2.36 6.16
CA LYS A 6 25.88 -3.21 5.13
C LYS A 6 25.62 -4.61 5.65
N GLU A 7 26.54 -5.16 6.41
CA GLU A 7 26.39 -6.50 6.98
C GLU A 7 25.29 -6.48 8.04
N GLU A 8 25.28 -5.47 8.90
CA GLU A 8 24.24 -5.31 9.91
C GLU A 8 22.88 -5.16 9.25
N PHE A 9 22.80 -4.37 8.18
CA PHE A 9 21.57 -4.18 7.41
C PHE A 9 21.07 -5.51 6.83
N ARG A 10 21.97 -6.31 6.26
CA ARG A 10 21.62 -7.63 5.71
C ARG A 10 21.03 -8.54 6.77
N ILE A 11 21.66 -8.59 7.94
CA ILE A 11 21.19 -9.42 9.05
C ILE A 11 19.79 -8.97 9.51
N LYS A 12 19.59 -7.66 9.62
CA LYS A 12 18.28 -7.12 10.03
C LYS A 12 17.19 -7.41 9.00
N LEU A 13 17.52 -7.35 7.70
CA LEU A 13 16.54 -7.70 6.66
C LEU A 13 16.15 -9.18 6.75
N GLU A 14 17.10 -10.06 6.99
CA GLU A 14 16.82 -11.49 7.15
C GLU A 14 15.88 -11.72 8.34
N GLU A 15 16.12 -11.01 9.43
CA GLU A 15 15.27 -11.12 10.62
C GLU A 15 13.87 -10.60 10.35
N ILE A 16 13.75 -9.45 9.66
CA ILE A 16 12.46 -8.89 9.27
C ILE A 16 11.67 -9.91 8.44
N ASN A 17 12.32 -10.48 7.43
CA ASN A 17 11.66 -11.46 6.55
C ASN A 17 11.20 -12.69 7.33
N ARG A 18 12.01 -13.17 8.25
CA ARG A 18 11.66 -14.31 9.10
C ARG A 18 10.45 -14.00 9.97
N LEU A 19 10.42 -12.81 10.57
CA LEU A 19 9.31 -12.38 11.43
C LEU A 19 8.03 -12.20 10.63
N VAL A 20 8.13 -11.66 9.42
CA VAL A 20 6.98 -11.49 8.52
C VAL A 20 6.41 -12.84 8.10
N GLU A 21 7.27 -13.83 7.81
CA GLU A 21 6.81 -15.19 7.48
C GLU A 21 5.99 -15.79 8.63
N LYS A 22 6.35 -15.47 9.86
CA LYS A 22 5.63 -15.91 11.06
C LYS A 22 4.45 -15.00 11.42
N LYS A 23 4.21 -13.96 10.60
CA LYS A 23 3.19 -12.94 10.84
C LYS A 23 3.37 -12.21 12.17
N ASN A 24 4.61 -12.16 12.65
CA ASN A 24 4.96 -11.42 13.87
C ASN A 24 5.32 -9.98 13.51
N TYR A 25 4.31 -9.20 13.15
CA TYR A 25 4.50 -7.83 12.66
C TYR A 25 4.94 -6.87 13.77
N LYS A 26 4.57 -7.17 15.00
CA LYS A 26 4.96 -6.32 16.13
C LYS A 26 6.47 -6.35 16.34
N ASP A 27 7.06 -7.53 16.39
CA ASP A 27 8.51 -7.67 16.56
C ASP A 27 9.25 -7.19 15.31
N ALA A 28 8.68 -7.45 14.12
CA ALA A 28 9.25 -6.93 12.87
C ALA A 28 9.35 -5.41 12.89
N MET A 29 8.34 -4.72 13.44
CA MET A 29 8.32 -3.27 13.52
C MET A 29 9.48 -2.74 14.39
N GLU A 30 9.82 -3.43 15.45
CA GLU A 30 10.95 -3.02 16.29
C GLU A 30 12.26 -3.04 15.52
N VAL A 31 12.47 -4.05 14.69
CA VAL A 31 13.64 -4.11 13.82
C VAL A 31 13.59 -3.02 12.76
N VAL A 32 12.42 -2.83 12.15
CA VAL A 32 12.20 -1.80 11.12
C VAL A 32 12.51 -0.41 11.66
N ASP A 33 12.07 -0.10 12.88
CA ASP A 33 12.32 1.21 13.50
C ASP A 33 13.80 1.50 13.72
N SER A 34 14.65 0.49 13.74
CA SER A 34 16.10 0.66 13.95
C SER A 34 16.85 1.03 12.68
N ILE A 35 16.18 1.13 11.53
CA ILE A 35 16.80 1.34 10.23
C ILE A 35 16.31 2.65 9.62
N ASP A 36 17.22 3.38 8.98
CA ASP A 36 16.87 4.57 8.19
C ASP A 36 16.58 4.12 6.75
N TRP A 37 15.30 4.14 6.38
CA TRP A 37 14.85 3.62 5.10
C TRP A 37 15.01 4.60 3.93
N ARG A 38 15.32 5.86 4.21
CA ARG A 38 15.41 6.90 3.17
C ARG A 38 16.47 6.60 2.11
N ARG A 39 17.50 5.85 2.46
CA ARG A 39 18.58 5.48 1.55
C ARG A 39 18.37 4.13 0.88
N VAL A 40 17.36 3.39 1.26
CA VAL A 40 17.08 2.08 0.70
C VAL A 40 16.41 2.26 -0.65
N LYS A 41 16.94 1.59 -1.66
CA LYS A 41 16.45 1.73 -3.04
C LYS A 41 15.56 0.58 -3.49
N ASN A 42 15.62 -0.56 -2.81
CA ASN A 42 14.86 -1.75 -3.21
C ASN A 42 13.37 -1.54 -2.91
N VAL A 43 12.58 -1.42 -3.97
CA VAL A 43 11.15 -1.13 -3.87
C VAL A 43 10.40 -2.23 -3.14
N ARG A 44 10.72 -3.49 -3.40
CA ARG A 44 10.08 -4.62 -2.73
C ARG A 44 10.29 -4.56 -1.21
N THR A 45 11.52 -4.27 -0.79
CA THR A 45 11.83 -4.12 0.63
C THR A 45 11.04 -2.98 1.26
N LEU A 46 10.97 -1.83 0.57
CA LEU A 46 10.19 -0.69 1.06
C LEU A 46 8.71 -1.04 1.20
N CYS A 47 8.15 -1.79 0.27
CA CYS A 47 6.75 -2.22 0.35
C CYS A 47 6.51 -3.14 1.55
N VAL A 48 7.44 -4.05 1.84
CA VAL A 48 7.34 -4.90 3.03
C VAL A 48 7.33 -4.05 4.29
N VAL A 49 8.21 -3.07 4.37
CA VAL A 49 8.29 -2.16 5.52
C VAL A 49 6.99 -1.37 5.67
N GLY A 50 6.45 -0.85 4.58
CA GLY A 50 5.18 -0.14 4.61
C GLY A 50 4.04 -1.02 5.13
N GLU A 51 4.01 -2.28 4.73
CA GLU A 51 3.00 -3.23 5.20
C GLU A 51 3.16 -3.55 6.68
N ILE A 52 4.39 -3.64 7.17
CA ILE A 52 4.66 -3.86 8.59
C ILE A 52 4.11 -2.70 9.42
N TYR A 53 4.39 -1.47 9.02
CA TYR A 53 3.85 -0.30 9.71
C TYR A 53 2.31 -0.30 9.68
N ALA A 54 1.71 -0.59 8.55
CA ALA A 54 0.25 -0.62 8.43
C ALA A 54 -0.37 -1.70 9.32
N ALA A 55 0.27 -2.88 9.42
CA ALA A 55 -0.18 -3.96 10.28
C ALA A 55 -0.18 -3.55 11.76
N ASN A 56 0.70 -2.63 12.13
CA ASN A 56 0.80 -2.09 13.48
C ASN A 56 0.01 -0.79 13.66
N LYS A 57 -0.80 -0.44 12.68
CA LYS A 57 -1.62 0.78 12.67
C LYS A 57 -0.82 2.09 12.72
N ARG A 58 0.45 2.02 12.37
CA ARG A 58 1.30 3.22 12.21
C ARG A 58 1.17 3.71 10.77
N TYR A 59 0.01 4.25 10.48
CA TYR A 59 -0.38 4.61 9.11
C TYR A 59 0.42 5.76 8.53
N GLU A 60 0.80 6.73 9.35
CA GLU A 60 1.61 7.85 8.87
C GLU A 60 2.98 7.37 8.41
N ASP A 61 3.63 6.51 9.22
CA ASP A 61 4.90 5.90 8.84
C ASP A 61 4.77 5.02 7.60
N SER A 62 3.70 4.24 7.54
CA SER A 62 3.41 3.38 6.40
C SER A 62 3.29 4.21 5.11
N LYS A 63 2.53 5.30 5.18
CA LYS A 63 2.33 6.18 4.02
C LYS A 63 3.66 6.78 3.56
N GLU A 64 4.47 7.23 4.49
CA GLU A 64 5.78 7.81 4.19
C GLU A 64 6.66 6.82 3.43
N ILE A 65 6.68 5.57 3.88
CA ILE A 65 7.46 4.51 3.23
C ILE A 65 6.90 4.16 1.86
N PHE A 66 5.58 4.05 1.72
CA PHE A 66 4.98 3.77 0.42
C PHE A 66 5.19 4.93 -0.57
N LEU A 67 5.20 6.17 -0.09
CA LEU A 67 5.52 7.32 -0.94
C LEU A 67 6.95 7.24 -1.43
N LEU A 68 7.87 6.83 -0.55
CA LEU A 68 9.27 6.64 -0.95
C LEU A 68 9.38 5.55 -2.02
N ALA A 69 8.67 4.43 -1.84
CA ALA A 69 8.63 3.35 -2.81
C ALA A 69 8.05 3.82 -4.15
N TYR A 70 6.97 4.58 -4.10
CA TYR A 70 6.32 5.12 -5.29
C TYR A 70 7.23 6.08 -6.05
N HIS A 71 7.98 6.89 -5.32
CA HIS A 71 8.94 7.81 -5.91
C HIS A 71 10.00 7.08 -6.73
N ARG A 72 10.37 5.87 -6.29
CA ARG A 72 11.35 5.03 -7.00
C ARG A 72 10.73 4.19 -8.11
N ALA A 73 9.43 3.96 -8.05
CA ALA A 73 8.69 3.19 -9.06
C ALA A 73 7.35 3.89 -9.37
N PRO A 74 7.39 5.01 -10.12
CA PRO A 74 6.19 5.86 -10.30
C PRO A 74 5.06 5.23 -11.11
N ILE A 75 5.25 4.05 -11.68
CA ILE A 75 4.20 3.32 -12.38
C ILE A 75 3.67 2.14 -11.57
N GLY A 76 3.99 2.09 -10.29
CA GLY A 76 3.63 0.98 -9.41
C GLY A 76 2.16 1.01 -8.98
N LYS A 77 1.28 0.37 -9.74
CA LYS A 77 -0.16 0.33 -9.40
C LYS A 77 -0.41 -0.31 -8.03
N ASN A 78 0.38 -1.30 -7.65
CA ASN A 78 0.24 -1.96 -6.35
C ASN A 78 0.60 -1.03 -5.20
N ILE A 79 1.58 -0.17 -5.42
CA ILE A 79 1.97 0.84 -4.42
C ILE A 79 0.86 1.88 -4.28
N LEU A 80 0.27 2.32 -5.39
CA LEU A 80 -0.87 3.24 -5.38
C LEU A 80 -2.05 2.62 -4.63
N TYR A 81 -2.30 1.34 -4.83
CA TYR A 81 -3.35 0.64 -4.10
C TYR A 81 -3.12 0.74 -2.59
N ARG A 82 -1.90 0.49 -2.14
CA ARG A 82 -1.55 0.58 -0.72
C ARG A 82 -1.66 2.01 -0.19
N LEU A 83 -1.24 2.99 -0.98
CA LEU A 83 -1.37 4.40 -0.60
C LEU A 83 -2.83 4.81 -0.43
N ILE A 84 -3.70 4.34 -1.31
CA ILE A 84 -5.14 4.59 -1.19
C ILE A 84 -5.67 3.98 0.11
N GLU A 85 -5.32 2.72 0.39
CA GLU A 85 -5.77 2.05 1.61
C GLU A 85 -5.32 2.78 2.87
N VAL A 86 -4.05 3.18 2.91
CA VAL A 86 -3.49 3.87 4.07
C VAL A 86 -4.15 5.24 4.24
N SER A 87 -4.34 5.97 3.14
CA SER A 87 -5.00 7.28 3.19
C SER A 87 -6.42 7.16 3.75
N LEU A 88 -7.16 6.12 3.35
CA LEU A 88 -8.50 5.87 3.87
C LEU A 88 -8.46 5.53 5.36
N LYS A 89 -7.47 4.76 5.80
CA LYS A 89 -7.30 4.45 7.23
C LYS A 89 -7.01 5.70 8.04
N MET A 90 -6.33 6.68 7.45
CA MET A 90 -6.05 7.96 8.08
C MET A 90 -7.21 8.95 7.96
N LYS A 91 -8.30 8.53 7.31
CA LYS A 91 -9.47 9.38 7.05
C LYS A 91 -9.15 10.57 6.15
N ASP A 92 -8.10 10.48 5.37
CA ASP A 92 -7.75 11.50 4.38
C ASP A 92 -8.31 11.10 3.02
N ILE A 93 -9.59 11.34 2.84
CA ILE A 93 -10.31 10.93 1.64
C ILE A 93 -9.84 11.71 0.42
N ALA A 94 -9.53 12.99 0.58
CA ALA A 94 -9.04 13.82 -0.52
C ALA A 94 -7.75 13.25 -1.11
N GLU A 95 -6.82 12.85 -0.26
CA GLU A 95 -5.56 12.25 -0.71
C GLU A 95 -5.79 10.89 -1.35
N ALA A 96 -6.70 10.08 -0.77
CA ALA A 96 -7.06 8.79 -1.37
C ALA A 96 -7.61 8.98 -2.79
N GLU A 97 -8.42 10.01 -3.02
CA GLU A 97 -8.94 10.31 -4.34
C GLU A 97 -7.85 10.75 -5.30
N GLU A 98 -6.87 11.51 -4.85
CA GLU A 98 -5.74 11.91 -5.68
C GLU A 98 -4.94 10.69 -6.14
N PHE A 99 -4.64 9.76 -5.23
CA PHE A 99 -3.95 8.52 -5.59
C PHE A 99 -4.82 7.65 -6.51
N TYR A 100 -6.13 7.67 -6.31
CA TYR A 100 -7.04 6.92 -7.18
C TYR A 100 -7.00 7.45 -8.62
N GLU A 101 -6.95 8.77 -8.79
CA GLU A 101 -6.81 9.36 -10.12
C GLU A 101 -5.52 8.91 -10.80
N GLU A 102 -4.42 8.88 -10.03
CA GLU A 102 -3.15 8.37 -10.54
C GLU A 102 -3.24 6.88 -10.90
N PHE A 103 -3.95 6.10 -10.08
CA PHE A 103 -4.17 4.68 -10.35
C PHE A 103 -4.89 4.49 -11.68
N LEU A 104 -5.91 5.30 -11.96
CA LEU A 104 -6.65 5.22 -13.21
C LEU A 104 -5.78 5.54 -14.42
N GLU A 105 -4.80 6.43 -14.26
CA GLU A 105 -3.86 6.74 -15.33
C GLU A 105 -2.90 5.59 -15.60
N VAL A 106 -2.41 4.96 -14.53
CA VAL A 106 -1.43 3.87 -14.63
C VAL A 106 -2.09 2.56 -15.08
N ALA A 107 -3.29 2.29 -14.58
CA ALA A 107 -3.96 1.00 -14.81
C ALA A 107 -5.45 1.21 -15.14
N PRO A 108 -5.76 1.86 -16.27
CA PRO A 108 -7.15 2.23 -16.60
C PRO A 108 -8.09 1.05 -16.78
N ASN A 109 -7.56 -0.13 -17.11
CA ASN A 109 -8.38 -1.32 -17.37
C ASN A 109 -8.30 -2.36 -16.25
N ASP A 110 -7.66 -2.04 -15.14
CA ASP A 110 -7.56 -2.95 -14.00
C ASP A 110 -8.86 -2.92 -13.21
N ASN A 111 -9.49 -4.09 -13.06
CA ASN A 111 -10.77 -4.20 -12.36
C ASN A 111 -10.69 -3.83 -10.87
N THR A 112 -9.51 -3.81 -10.31
CA THR A 112 -9.28 -3.33 -8.95
C THR A 112 -9.79 -1.90 -8.75
N ARG A 113 -9.88 -1.10 -9.84
CA ARG A 113 -10.39 0.26 -9.78
C ARG A 113 -11.80 0.34 -9.18
N TYR A 114 -12.63 -0.66 -9.43
CA TYR A 114 -13.99 -0.70 -8.88
C TYR A 114 -13.99 -0.94 -7.38
N ILE A 115 -13.10 -1.81 -6.91
CA ILE A 115 -12.95 -2.09 -5.48
C ILE A 115 -12.46 -0.84 -4.75
N LEU A 116 -11.48 -0.15 -5.33
CA LEU A 116 -10.95 1.09 -4.76
C LEU A 116 -12.02 2.18 -4.72
N LYS A 117 -12.78 2.34 -5.80
CA LYS A 117 -13.86 3.31 -5.85
C LYS A 117 -14.91 3.01 -4.78
N TYR A 118 -15.25 1.73 -4.60
CA TYR A 118 -16.19 1.31 -3.56
C TYR A 118 -15.67 1.68 -2.16
N LYS A 119 -14.41 1.40 -1.90
CA LYS A 119 -13.79 1.72 -0.60
C LYS A 119 -13.82 3.21 -0.31
N ILE A 120 -13.51 4.04 -1.31
CA ILE A 120 -13.55 5.50 -1.16
C ILE A 120 -14.98 5.96 -0.91
N CYS A 121 -15.93 5.46 -1.69
CA CYS A 121 -17.34 5.83 -1.53
C CYS A 121 -17.88 5.42 -0.15
N LYS A 122 -17.46 4.27 0.33
CA LYS A 122 -17.86 3.78 1.65
C LYS A 122 -17.36 4.72 2.75
N GLU A 123 -16.12 5.18 2.64
CA GLU A 123 -15.58 6.14 3.61
C GLU A 123 -16.28 7.50 3.53
N LYS A 124 -16.76 7.86 2.36
CA LYS A 124 -17.55 9.09 2.18
C LYS A 124 -18.97 8.95 2.68
N GLN A 125 -19.37 7.74 3.07
CA GLN A 125 -20.72 7.47 3.53
C GLN A 125 -21.80 7.82 2.48
N VAL A 126 -21.50 7.49 1.20
CA VAL A 126 -22.48 7.68 0.13
C VAL A 126 -23.65 6.69 0.29
N SER A 127 -24.75 6.96 -0.44
CA SER A 127 -25.96 6.15 -0.33
C SER A 127 -25.71 4.67 -0.65
N LEU A 128 -26.47 3.80 0.00
CA LEU A 128 -26.40 2.37 -0.22
C LEU A 128 -26.66 2.02 -1.70
N ASP A 129 -27.62 2.72 -2.31
CA ASP A 129 -27.95 2.48 -3.71
C ASP A 129 -26.77 2.73 -4.64
N GLU A 130 -26.01 3.79 -4.39
CA GLU A 130 -24.83 4.09 -5.19
C GLU A 130 -23.73 3.06 -4.96
N GLN A 131 -23.54 2.60 -3.73
CA GLN A 131 -22.58 1.55 -3.42
C GLN A 131 -22.93 0.25 -4.15
N ILE A 132 -24.21 -0.12 -4.15
CA ILE A 132 -24.69 -1.30 -4.84
C ILE A 132 -24.46 -1.18 -6.35
N ARG A 133 -24.74 -0.04 -6.92
CA ARG A 133 -24.53 0.20 -8.35
C ARG A 133 -23.06 0.01 -8.74
N ILE A 134 -22.13 0.52 -7.94
CA ILE A 134 -20.70 0.39 -8.21
C ILE A 134 -20.28 -1.08 -8.18
N LEU A 135 -20.79 -1.86 -7.22
CA LEU A 135 -20.49 -3.29 -7.13
C LEU A 135 -21.08 -4.06 -8.32
N GLU A 136 -22.25 -3.67 -8.77
CA GLU A 136 -22.87 -4.29 -9.94
C GLU A 136 -22.04 -4.04 -11.20
N GLU A 137 -21.52 -2.82 -11.36
CA GLU A 137 -20.61 -2.51 -12.47
C GLU A 137 -19.35 -3.38 -12.43
N TYR A 138 -18.80 -3.59 -11.24
CA TYR A 138 -17.62 -4.44 -11.07
C TYR A 138 -17.91 -5.87 -11.51
N LYS A 139 -19.02 -6.43 -11.07
CA LYS A 139 -19.42 -7.79 -11.41
C LYS A 139 -19.62 -7.96 -12.91
N GLU A 140 -20.29 -7.01 -13.52
CA GLU A 140 -20.57 -7.04 -14.95
C GLU A 140 -19.27 -6.99 -15.76
N LYS A 141 -18.35 -6.11 -15.40
CA LYS A 141 -17.06 -5.98 -16.09
C LYS A 141 -16.22 -7.25 -15.93
N GLU A 142 -16.18 -7.79 -14.73
CA GLU A 142 -15.42 -9.03 -14.49
C GLU A 142 -15.98 -10.19 -15.29
N PHE A 143 -17.29 -10.30 -15.32
CA PHE A 143 -17.96 -11.34 -16.11
C PHE A 143 -17.66 -11.17 -17.61
N THR A 144 -17.77 -9.96 -18.12
CA THR A 144 -17.55 -9.67 -19.53
C THR A 144 -16.11 -9.96 -19.95
N GLU A 145 -15.14 -9.63 -19.12
CA GLU A 145 -13.72 -9.80 -19.43
C GLU A 145 -13.26 -11.26 -19.37
N ARG A 146 -14.00 -12.11 -18.69
CA ARG A 146 -13.70 -13.55 -18.64
C ARG A 146 -14.15 -14.30 -19.89
N TRP A 147 -15.01 -13.69 -20.68
CA TRP A 147 -15.60 -14.27 -21.87
C TRP A 147 -15.11 -13.57 -23.13
#